data_c75126d6e49d44a030a63a205c728023
#
_entry.id   c75126d6e49d44a030a63a205c728023
#
_cell.length_a   1.000
_cell.length_b   1.000
_cell.length_c   1.000
_cell.angle_alpha   90.00
_cell.angle_beta   90.00
_cell.angle_gamma   90.00
#
_symmetry.space_group_name_H-M   'P 1'
#
loop_
_entity.id
_entity.type
_entity.pdbx_description
1 polymer ?
#
loop_
_entity_poly.entity_id
_entity_poly.type
_entity_poly.pdbx_seq_one_letter_code
_entity_poly.pdbx_strand_id
1 'polypeptide(L)'
;RVKSKSRDSLFMKVGGEGVETRVVDNVLEIRSQTRMLGYLNAESPFDDEGWYNTKDIVEERDGYYKVTGRTSEVINVGGLKFMASEVERVALLYEHVELAKAEAKPNPITGQHVELTVQSAANGAVDKVCLKAFLAAHLPNHMMPKRIRVATVSVGHRFKRA
;
A
#
# COMPACT_ATOMS: atom_id res chain seq x y z
N ARG A 1 13.24 17.10 6.47
CA ARG A 1 12.78 16.71 7.81
C ARG A 1 11.28 16.91 7.88
N VAL A 2 10.51 15.83 8.01
CA VAL A 2 9.05 15.89 8.11
C VAL A 2 8.67 16.36 9.51
N LYS A 3 7.86 17.40 9.63
CA LYS A 3 7.34 17.89 10.93
C LYS A 3 5.85 17.57 11.02
N SER A 4 5.45 16.83 12.04
CA SER A 4 4.03 16.66 12.41
C SER A 4 3.59 17.83 13.29
N LYS A 5 2.41 18.39 13.04
CA LYS A 5 1.83 19.47 13.84
C LYS A 5 1.07 18.97 15.08
N SER A 6 0.66 17.70 15.11
CA SER A 6 -0.11 17.11 16.19
C SER A 6 0.31 15.66 16.40
N ARG A 7 0.37 15.21 17.66
CA ARG A 7 0.64 13.81 18.03
C ARG A 7 -0.48 12.86 17.59
N ASP A 8 -1.69 13.37 17.43
CA ASP A 8 -2.88 12.58 17.08
C ASP A 8 -3.19 12.62 15.58
N SER A 9 -2.45 13.41 14.80
CA SER A 9 -2.63 13.56 13.37
C SER A 9 -1.55 12.79 12.62
N LEU A 10 -1.96 11.89 11.72
CA LEU A 10 -1.08 11.27 10.73
C LEU A 10 -0.70 12.22 9.59
N PHE A 11 -1.19 13.46 9.62
CA PHE A 11 -0.85 14.48 8.65
C PHE A 11 0.51 15.09 8.94
N MET A 12 1.35 15.15 7.92
CA MET A 12 2.73 15.64 7.98
C MET A 12 2.95 16.71 6.95
N LYS A 13 3.71 17.74 7.27
CA LYS A 13 4.18 18.69 6.28
C LYS A 13 5.43 18.13 5.59
N VAL A 14 5.33 17.94 4.30
CA VAL A 14 6.48 17.62 3.47
C VAL A 14 7.08 18.92 2.97
N GLY A 15 8.40 19.07 3.09
CA GLY A 15 9.07 20.21 2.54
C GLY A 15 9.97 20.93 3.55
N GLY A 16 10.54 22.00 3.07
CA GLY A 16 11.44 22.94 3.68
C GLY A 16 11.78 23.99 2.65
N GLU A 17 12.76 24.84 2.93
CA GLU A 17 13.22 25.83 1.96
C GLU A 17 13.71 25.14 0.67
N GLY A 18 13.21 25.58 -0.48
CA GLY A 18 13.56 25.01 -1.79
C GLY A 18 12.93 23.65 -2.12
N VAL A 19 11.92 23.21 -1.36
CA VAL A 19 11.13 21.99 -1.66
C VAL A 19 9.70 22.38 -2.01
N GLU A 20 9.26 21.96 -3.19
CA GLU A 20 7.91 22.11 -3.69
C GLU A 20 7.18 20.77 -3.67
N THR A 21 5.88 20.79 -3.48
CA THR A 21 5.03 19.60 -3.46
C THR A 21 3.80 19.84 -4.32
N ARG A 22 3.35 18.80 -5.04
CA ARG A 22 2.06 18.77 -5.73
C ARG A 22 1.42 17.39 -5.60
N VAL A 23 0.10 17.33 -5.78
CA VAL A 23 -0.62 16.05 -5.82
C VAL A 23 -1.23 15.88 -7.22
N VAL A 24 -0.87 14.79 -7.88
CA VAL A 24 -1.39 14.40 -9.19
C VAL A 24 -2.01 13.02 -9.07
N ASP A 25 -3.28 12.87 -9.41
CA ASP A 25 -4.04 11.61 -9.27
C ASP A 25 -3.94 10.99 -7.87
N ASN A 26 -4.00 11.82 -6.83
CA ASN A 26 -3.80 11.48 -5.42
C ASN A 26 -2.38 10.99 -5.07
N VAL A 27 -1.42 11.08 -5.97
CA VAL A 27 -0.02 10.72 -5.73
C VAL A 27 0.79 11.97 -5.42
N LEU A 28 1.57 11.91 -4.35
CA LEU A 28 2.48 12.99 -3.97
C LEU A 28 3.68 13.04 -4.92
N GLU A 29 3.93 14.22 -5.46
CA GLU A 29 5.14 14.53 -6.21
C GLU A 29 5.93 15.63 -5.52
N ILE A 30 7.24 15.53 -5.59
CA ILE A 30 8.18 16.43 -4.90
C ILE A 30 9.19 16.96 -5.89
N ARG A 31 9.44 18.27 -5.86
CA ARG A 31 10.55 18.92 -6.56
C ARG A 31 11.46 19.63 -5.58
N SER A 32 12.76 19.49 -5.72
CA SER A 32 13.74 20.15 -4.86
C SER A 32 14.88 20.73 -5.68
N GLN A 33 15.33 21.91 -5.30
CA GLN A 33 16.53 22.54 -5.86
C GLN A 33 17.80 21.77 -5.55
N THR A 34 17.82 21.05 -4.42
CA THR A 34 18.94 20.22 -3.94
C THR A 34 18.75 18.74 -4.27
N ARG A 35 18.01 18.41 -5.34
CA ARG A 35 17.81 17.04 -5.77
C ARG A 35 19.12 16.38 -6.24
N MET A 36 19.19 15.05 -6.15
CA MET A 36 20.27 14.30 -6.80
C MET A 36 20.22 14.50 -8.32
N LEU A 37 21.36 14.40 -8.99
CA LEU A 37 21.44 14.54 -10.45
C LEU A 37 20.81 13.36 -11.19
N GLY A 38 20.74 12.19 -10.57
CA GLY A 38 20.19 10.96 -11.13
C GLY A 38 20.92 9.72 -10.61
N TYR A 39 20.58 8.57 -11.16
CA TYR A 39 21.29 7.32 -10.92
C TYR A 39 22.34 7.09 -12.00
N LEU A 40 23.50 6.51 -11.64
CA LEU A 40 24.56 6.20 -12.61
C LEU A 40 24.17 5.09 -13.60
N ASN A 41 23.32 4.15 -13.17
CA ASN A 41 23.00 2.93 -13.90
C ASN A 41 21.48 2.72 -14.10
N ALA A 42 20.68 3.79 -14.02
CA ALA A 42 19.23 3.74 -14.23
C ALA A 42 18.74 5.04 -14.84
N GLU A 43 17.57 5.01 -15.45
CA GLU A 43 16.89 6.20 -15.95
C GLU A 43 16.64 7.21 -14.83
N SER A 44 16.55 8.50 -15.23
CA SER A 44 16.22 9.57 -14.28
C SER A 44 14.86 9.30 -13.63
N PRO A 45 14.77 9.36 -12.29
CA PRO A 45 13.49 9.21 -11.60
C PRO A 45 12.65 10.51 -11.63
N PHE A 46 13.17 11.57 -12.25
CA PHE A 46 12.54 12.88 -12.38
C PHE A 46 11.95 13.04 -13.79
N ASP A 47 10.81 13.71 -13.87
CA ASP A 47 10.27 14.17 -15.15
C ASP A 47 11.08 15.36 -15.72
N ASP A 48 10.68 15.84 -16.91
CA ASP A 48 11.36 16.94 -17.61
C ASP A 48 11.32 18.27 -16.82
N GLU A 49 10.32 18.47 -15.95
CA GLU A 49 10.20 19.62 -15.06
C GLU A 49 10.93 19.44 -13.73
N GLY A 50 11.49 18.25 -13.48
CA GLY A 50 12.25 17.91 -12.28
C GLY A 50 11.40 17.44 -11.10
N TRP A 51 10.16 17.01 -11.34
CA TRP A 51 9.34 16.39 -10.32
C TRP A 51 9.69 14.92 -10.13
N TYR A 52 9.71 14.50 -8.87
CA TYR A 52 9.86 13.12 -8.46
C TYR A 52 8.52 12.56 -8.01
N ASN A 53 8.03 11.54 -8.71
CA ASN A 53 6.84 10.83 -8.30
C ASN A 53 7.18 9.85 -7.18
N THR A 54 6.67 10.13 -5.96
CA THR A 54 6.99 9.32 -4.77
C THR A 54 6.33 7.95 -4.78
N LYS A 55 5.32 7.74 -5.63
CA LYS A 55 4.43 6.58 -5.64
C LYS A 55 3.58 6.44 -4.38
N ASP A 56 3.61 7.41 -3.46
CA ASP A 56 2.80 7.43 -2.26
C ASP A 56 1.45 8.11 -2.55
N ILE A 57 0.36 7.41 -2.27
CA ILE A 57 -1.00 7.95 -2.36
C ILE A 57 -1.27 8.73 -1.08
N VAL A 58 -1.76 9.95 -1.21
CA VAL A 58 -1.93 10.87 -0.09
C VAL A 58 -3.33 11.48 -0.03
N GLU A 59 -3.75 11.78 1.19
CA GLU A 59 -4.82 12.73 1.49
C GLU A 59 -4.16 14.07 1.84
N GLU A 60 -4.58 15.16 1.20
CA GLU A 60 -4.05 16.50 1.46
C GLU A 60 -5.07 17.33 2.23
N ARG A 61 -4.58 18.08 3.24
CA ARG A 61 -5.34 19.11 3.97
C ARG A 61 -4.42 20.28 4.32
N ASP A 62 -4.71 21.45 3.81
CA ASP A 62 -3.99 22.70 4.11
C ASP A 62 -2.46 22.59 3.95
N GLY A 63 -1.99 21.90 2.92
CA GLY A 63 -0.57 21.66 2.66
C GLY A 63 0.08 20.63 3.60
N TYR A 64 -0.73 19.83 4.29
CA TYR A 64 -0.30 18.65 5.05
C TYR A 64 -0.76 17.40 4.34
N TYR A 65 0.08 16.38 4.37
CA TYR A 65 -0.10 15.12 3.67
C TYR A 65 -0.19 13.96 4.65
N LYS A 66 -1.17 13.09 4.45
CA LYS A 66 -1.28 11.79 5.12
C LYS A 66 -1.11 10.71 4.08
N VAL A 67 -0.07 9.89 4.20
CA VAL A 67 0.11 8.74 3.31
C VAL A 67 -0.93 7.68 3.63
N THR A 68 -1.73 7.32 2.64
CA THR A 68 -2.79 6.30 2.75
C THR A 68 -2.36 4.96 2.15
N GLY A 69 -1.33 4.93 1.29
CA GLY A 69 -0.77 3.73 0.69
C GLY A 69 0.17 4.05 -0.46
N ARG A 70 0.47 3.04 -1.28
CA ARG A 70 1.32 3.18 -2.48
C ARG A 70 0.59 2.76 -3.74
N THR A 71 0.97 3.35 -4.87
CA THR A 71 0.40 2.98 -6.18
C THR A 71 0.63 1.51 -6.52
N SER A 72 1.73 0.91 -6.06
CA SER A 72 2.03 -0.51 -6.22
C SER A 72 1.14 -1.45 -5.39
N GLU A 73 0.43 -0.92 -4.40
CA GLU A 73 -0.47 -1.67 -3.51
C GLU A 73 -1.93 -1.56 -3.95
N VAL A 74 -2.22 -0.79 -5.00
CA VAL A 74 -3.55 -0.72 -5.60
C VAL A 74 -3.82 -1.96 -6.41
N ILE A 75 -4.94 -2.62 -6.11
CA ILE A 75 -5.45 -3.78 -6.85
C ILE A 75 -6.66 -3.32 -7.68
N ASN A 76 -6.69 -3.69 -8.95
CA ASN A 76 -7.78 -3.35 -9.87
C ASN A 76 -8.46 -4.63 -10.37
N VAL A 77 -9.62 -4.94 -9.82
CA VAL A 77 -10.42 -6.11 -10.21
C VAL A 77 -11.65 -5.67 -10.99
N GLY A 78 -11.66 -5.89 -12.29
CA GLY A 78 -12.79 -5.53 -13.14
C GLY A 78 -13.12 -4.04 -13.16
N GLY A 79 -12.12 -3.16 -13.07
CA GLY A 79 -12.30 -1.70 -13.01
C GLY A 79 -12.46 -1.13 -11.59
N LEU A 80 -12.72 -1.97 -10.58
CA LEU A 80 -12.85 -1.55 -9.19
C LEU A 80 -11.48 -1.54 -8.51
N LYS A 81 -11.02 -0.35 -8.08
CA LYS A 81 -9.73 -0.14 -7.45
C LYS A 81 -9.87 -0.08 -5.92
N PHE A 82 -8.97 -0.76 -5.22
CA PHE A 82 -8.88 -0.76 -3.76
C PHE A 82 -7.44 -1.04 -3.32
N MET A 83 -7.14 -0.80 -2.04
CA MET A 83 -5.80 -1.05 -1.49
C MET A 83 -5.68 -2.48 -0.99
N ALA A 84 -4.54 -3.13 -1.26
CA ALA A 84 -4.21 -4.44 -0.69
C ALA A 84 -4.37 -4.47 0.84
N SER A 85 -3.99 -3.37 1.50
CA SER A 85 -4.12 -3.20 2.96
C SER A 85 -5.56 -3.28 3.48
N GLU A 86 -6.57 -3.02 2.66
CA GLU A 86 -7.97 -3.18 3.08
C GLU A 86 -8.32 -4.66 3.28
N VAL A 87 -7.88 -5.53 2.37
CA VAL A 87 -8.05 -6.98 2.49
C VAL A 87 -7.23 -7.52 3.66
N GLU A 88 -5.97 -7.07 3.80
CA GLU A 88 -5.07 -7.48 4.87
C GLU A 88 -5.62 -7.12 6.25
N ARG A 89 -6.16 -5.91 6.41
CA ARG A 89 -6.77 -5.45 7.66
C ARG A 89 -7.94 -6.34 8.09
N VAL A 90 -8.80 -6.74 7.16
CA VAL A 90 -9.90 -7.64 7.47
C VAL A 90 -9.38 -9.03 7.82
N ALA A 91 -8.38 -9.54 7.09
CA ALA A 91 -7.79 -10.84 7.39
C ALA A 91 -7.14 -10.89 8.79
N LEU A 92 -6.52 -9.79 9.24
CA LEU A 92 -5.93 -9.67 10.58
C LEU A 92 -6.95 -9.65 11.72
N LEU A 93 -8.24 -9.46 11.45
CA LEU A 93 -9.31 -9.58 12.45
C LEU A 93 -9.71 -11.04 12.70
N TYR A 94 -9.29 -11.95 11.81
CA TYR A 94 -9.60 -13.37 11.99
C TYR A 94 -8.66 -14.00 13.03
N GLU A 95 -9.22 -14.80 13.91
CA GLU A 95 -8.50 -15.49 14.97
C GLU A 95 -7.33 -16.32 14.38
N HIS A 96 -6.20 -16.32 15.06
CA HIS A 96 -4.96 -17.01 14.67
C HIS A 96 -4.26 -16.47 13.41
N VAL A 97 -4.70 -15.37 12.79
CA VAL A 97 -3.91 -14.66 11.78
C VAL A 97 -3.00 -13.65 12.45
N GLU A 98 -1.69 -13.86 12.37
CA GLU A 98 -0.67 -12.96 12.90
C GLU A 98 -0.22 -11.94 11.86
N LEU A 99 0.00 -12.39 10.62
CA LEU A 99 0.38 -11.54 9.50
C LEU A 99 -0.46 -11.89 8.27
N ALA A 100 -0.76 -10.88 7.47
CA ALA A 100 -1.45 -11.04 6.21
C ALA A 100 -0.77 -10.20 5.12
N LYS A 101 -0.70 -10.73 3.89
CA LYS A 101 -0.21 -10.05 2.71
C LYS A 101 -1.14 -10.34 1.54
N ALA A 102 -1.77 -9.30 1.01
CA ALA A 102 -2.58 -9.36 -0.20
C ALA A 102 -1.79 -8.85 -1.40
N GLU A 103 -1.89 -9.53 -2.52
CA GLU A 103 -1.20 -9.19 -3.75
C GLU A 103 -2.13 -9.27 -4.95
N ALA A 104 -1.94 -8.34 -5.89
CA ALA A 104 -2.55 -8.44 -7.20
C ALA A 104 -1.84 -9.50 -8.04
N LYS A 105 -2.61 -10.36 -8.69
CA LYS A 105 -2.10 -11.29 -9.71
C LYS A 105 -2.88 -11.11 -11.02
N PRO A 106 -2.24 -11.29 -12.18
CA PRO A 106 -2.93 -11.19 -13.47
C PRO A 106 -4.12 -12.13 -13.58
N ASN A 107 -5.18 -11.65 -14.21
CA ASN A 107 -6.39 -12.44 -14.51
C ASN A 107 -6.91 -12.06 -15.90
N PRO A 108 -7.11 -13.04 -16.82
CA PRO A 108 -7.52 -12.75 -18.19
C PRO A 108 -8.89 -12.07 -18.32
N ILE A 109 -9.78 -12.24 -17.35
CA ILE A 109 -11.16 -11.74 -17.40
C ILE A 109 -11.29 -10.39 -16.70
N THR A 110 -10.73 -10.28 -15.50
CA THR A 110 -10.87 -9.09 -14.63
C THR A 110 -9.64 -8.18 -14.62
N GLY A 111 -8.63 -8.46 -15.46
CA GLY A 111 -7.34 -7.80 -15.43
C GLY A 111 -6.47 -8.27 -14.26
N GLN A 112 -6.98 -8.20 -13.05
CA GLN A 112 -6.31 -8.68 -11.84
C GLN A 112 -7.28 -9.46 -10.94
N HIS A 113 -6.71 -10.22 -10.00
CA HIS A 113 -7.41 -10.82 -8.87
C HIS A 113 -6.52 -10.76 -7.62
N VAL A 114 -7.13 -10.92 -6.46
CA VAL A 114 -6.43 -10.95 -5.17
C VAL A 114 -5.91 -12.36 -4.88
N GLU A 115 -4.65 -12.48 -4.48
CA GLU A 115 -4.11 -13.61 -3.72
C GLU A 115 -3.76 -13.14 -2.30
N LEU A 116 -4.13 -13.92 -1.29
CA LEU A 116 -3.87 -13.62 0.11
C LEU A 116 -2.95 -14.68 0.71
N THR A 117 -1.84 -14.25 1.28
CA THR A 117 -0.97 -15.09 2.10
C THR A 117 -1.15 -14.67 3.56
N VAL A 118 -1.41 -15.64 4.44
CA VAL A 118 -1.53 -15.41 5.88
C VAL A 118 -0.52 -16.26 6.64
N GLN A 119 0.01 -15.72 7.70
CA GLN A 119 0.83 -16.44 8.67
C GLN A 119 -0.01 -16.73 9.89
N SER A 120 -0.01 -18.01 10.33
CA SER A 120 -0.66 -18.40 11.57
C SER A 120 0.12 -17.90 12.79
N ALA A 121 -0.60 -17.47 13.80
CA ALA A 121 -0.03 -17.19 15.12
C ALA A 121 0.48 -18.46 15.79
N ALA A 122 1.41 -18.33 16.74
CA ALA A 122 2.02 -19.46 17.44
C ALA A 122 1.01 -20.30 18.26
N ASN A 123 -0.12 -19.71 18.64
CA ASN A 123 -1.15 -20.31 19.48
C ASN A 123 -2.27 -21.02 18.70
N GLY A 124 -2.20 -21.08 17.36
CA GLY A 124 -3.25 -21.73 16.57
C GLY A 124 -2.98 -21.76 15.07
N ALA A 125 -3.62 -22.72 14.40
CA ALA A 125 -3.55 -22.87 12.95
C ALA A 125 -4.74 -22.16 12.28
N VAL A 126 -4.49 -21.49 11.17
CA VAL A 126 -5.54 -20.87 10.36
C VAL A 126 -6.23 -21.92 9.49
N ASP A 127 -7.52 -22.12 9.71
CA ASP A 127 -8.38 -22.88 8.78
C ASP A 127 -8.76 -21.98 7.58
N LYS A 128 -8.36 -22.42 6.39
CA LYS A 128 -8.59 -21.68 5.15
C LYS A 128 -10.07 -21.56 4.78
N VAL A 129 -10.89 -22.58 5.10
CA VAL A 129 -12.32 -22.60 4.77
C VAL A 129 -13.05 -21.60 5.65
N CYS A 130 -12.78 -21.66 6.95
CA CYS A 130 -13.35 -20.73 7.92
C CYS A 130 -12.88 -19.28 7.66
N LEU A 131 -11.59 -19.07 7.39
CA LEU A 131 -11.07 -17.76 7.00
C LEU A 131 -11.76 -17.23 5.73
N LYS A 132 -11.94 -18.06 4.70
CA LYS A 132 -12.64 -17.65 3.48
C LYS A 132 -14.09 -17.26 3.74
N ALA A 133 -14.82 -17.97 4.58
CA ALA A 133 -16.17 -17.64 4.98
C ALA A 133 -16.22 -16.32 5.77
N PHE A 134 -15.27 -16.12 6.68
CA PHE A 134 -15.13 -14.88 7.42
C PHE A 134 -14.88 -13.69 6.50
N LEU A 135 -13.96 -13.81 5.55
CA LEU A 135 -13.66 -12.76 4.58
C LEU A 135 -14.90 -12.43 3.71
N ALA A 136 -15.66 -13.45 3.30
CA ALA A 136 -16.87 -13.26 2.50
C ALA A 136 -17.98 -12.49 3.23
N ALA A 137 -18.00 -12.56 4.56
CA ALA A 137 -18.94 -11.79 5.38
C ALA A 137 -18.52 -10.31 5.57
N HIS A 138 -17.24 -9.98 5.35
CA HIS A 138 -16.69 -8.66 5.67
C HIS A 138 -16.12 -7.90 4.46
N LEU A 139 -15.91 -8.57 3.31
CA LEU A 139 -15.38 -7.97 2.10
C LEU A 139 -16.39 -8.03 0.95
N PRO A 140 -16.46 -7.00 0.12
CA PRO A 140 -17.21 -7.07 -1.13
C PRO A 140 -16.58 -8.09 -2.09
N ASN A 141 -17.38 -8.64 -3.00
CA ASN A 141 -16.98 -9.74 -3.89
C ASN A 141 -15.71 -9.47 -4.71
N HIS A 142 -15.51 -8.22 -5.15
CA HIS A 142 -14.32 -7.86 -5.96
C HIS A 142 -13.02 -7.87 -5.15
N MET A 143 -13.09 -7.74 -3.82
CA MET A 143 -11.94 -7.82 -2.91
C MET A 143 -11.64 -9.24 -2.43
N MET A 144 -12.53 -10.20 -2.70
CA MET A 144 -12.38 -11.57 -2.24
C MET A 144 -11.16 -12.26 -2.86
N PRO A 145 -10.25 -12.82 -2.03
CA PRO A 145 -9.11 -13.57 -2.53
C PRO A 145 -9.55 -14.82 -3.31
N LYS A 146 -9.05 -14.97 -4.53
CA LYS A 146 -9.24 -16.21 -5.31
C LYS A 146 -8.42 -17.36 -4.77
N ARG A 147 -7.27 -17.05 -4.16
CA ARG A 147 -6.40 -18.03 -3.52
C ARG A 147 -5.99 -17.54 -2.14
N ILE A 148 -6.03 -18.44 -1.15
CA ILE A 148 -5.51 -18.22 0.20
C ILE A 148 -4.39 -19.23 0.45
N ARG A 149 -3.23 -18.74 0.87
CA ARG A 149 -2.08 -19.53 1.27
C ARG A 149 -1.80 -19.33 2.76
N VAL A 150 -1.51 -20.40 3.48
CA VAL A 150 -0.98 -20.31 4.83
C VAL A 150 0.52 -20.60 4.74
N ALA A 151 1.34 -19.61 5.01
CA ALA A 151 2.79 -19.66 4.91
C ALA A 151 3.41 -18.53 5.74
N THR A 152 4.70 -18.60 5.98
CA THR A 152 5.44 -17.48 6.59
C THR A 152 5.38 -16.25 5.66
N VAL A 153 4.98 -15.12 6.21
CA VAL A 153 4.98 -13.84 5.52
C VAL A 153 6.33 -13.17 5.74
N SER A 154 7.10 -12.98 4.66
CA SER A 154 8.36 -12.26 4.77
C SER A 154 8.13 -10.79 5.05
N VAL A 155 8.78 -10.27 6.09
CA VAL A 155 8.81 -8.86 6.43
C VAL A 155 10.17 -8.31 6.00
N GLY A 156 10.18 -7.38 5.05
CA GLY A 156 11.43 -6.82 4.52
C GLY A 156 12.19 -6.01 5.57
N HIS A 157 13.48 -5.78 5.33
CA HIS A 157 14.50 -5.25 6.25
C HIS A 157 14.22 -3.86 6.85
N ARG A 158 13.08 -3.21 6.57
CA ARG A 158 12.66 -1.93 7.15
C ARG A 158 11.21 -1.96 7.61
N PHE A 159 10.76 -3.09 8.16
CA PHE A 159 9.34 -3.30 8.49
C PHE A 159 8.38 -3.11 7.31
N LYS A 160 8.90 -3.12 6.09
CA LYS A 160 8.11 -3.17 4.86
C LYS A 160 7.90 -4.62 4.51
N ARG A 161 6.64 -5.01 4.28
CA ARG A 161 6.29 -6.33 3.78
C ARG A 161 6.94 -6.50 2.39
N ALA A 162 7.77 -7.50 2.26
CA ALA A 162 8.47 -7.82 1.01
C ALA A 162 7.54 -8.57 0.06
#